data_b72b46695c52c04826431601574c5162
#
_entry.id   b72b46695c52c04826431601574c5162
#
_cell.length_a   1.000
_cell.length_b   1.000
_cell.length_c   1.000
_cell.angle_alpha   90.00
_cell.angle_beta   90.00
_cell.angle_gamma   90.00
#
_symmetry.space_group_name_H-M   'P 1'
#
loop_
_entity.id
_entity.type
_entity.pdbx_description
1 polymer ?
#
loop_
_entity_poly.entity_id
_entity_poly.type
_entity_poly.pdbx_seq_one_letter_code
_entity_poly.pdbx_strand_id
1 'polypeptide(L)'
;AKVWGKTGSKLYGEKSGHDFADNQDRFAMFCHAAIKAPAALTELGFGEDVVFVANDWHSALVPVILNKVMKPAGQFTKAKCAMTIHNIAFQGRFFPQPMATYGLPDSAADDFFFEDGYSKVYDETNPAKEDGKEEFDGKIYRKANWLKAGFMNADKNLTVSENYAKEIASSK
;
A
#
# COMPACT_ATOMS: atom_id res chain seq x y z
N ALA A 1 -7.95 10.87 -16.44
CA ALA A 1 -9.37 10.53 -16.45
C ALA A 1 -9.65 9.03 -16.52
N LYS A 2 -8.74 8.20 -17.07
CA LYS A 2 -8.92 6.74 -17.11
C LYS A 2 -8.69 6.03 -15.77
N VAL A 3 -7.97 6.67 -14.85
CA VAL A 3 -7.58 6.11 -13.54
C VAL A 3 -8.73 6.14 -12.54
N TRP A 4 -9.61 7.15 -12.63
CA TRP A 4 -10.76 7.35 -11.74
C TRP A 4 -12.07 6.90 -12.41
N GLY A 5 -13.06 6.58 -11.58
CA GLY A 5 -14.40 6.20 -12.05
C GLY A 5 -14.71 4.72 -11.92
N LYS A 6 -13.78 3.91 -11.42
CA LYS A 6 -14.04 2.52 -11.05
C LYS A 6 -14.51 2.48 -9.59
N THR A 7 -15.75 2.11 -9.36
CA THR A 7 -16.40 2.17 -8.03
C THR A 7 -17.23 0.93 -7.74
N GLY A 8 -17.63 0.76 -6.48
CA GLY A 8 -18.47 -0.34 -6.03
C GLY A 8 -17.81 -1.70 -6.22
N SER A 9 -18.54 -2.67 -6.69
CA SER A 9 -18.04 -4.04 -6.91
C SER A 9 -16.93 -4.16 -7.96
N LYS A 10 -16.69 -3.09 -8.74
CA LYS A 10 -15.63 -3.01 -9.76
C LYS A 10 -14.45 -2.15 -9.34
N LEU A 11 -14.25 -1.96 -8.04
CA LEU A 11 -13.16 -1.10 -7.54
C LEU A 11 -11.79 -1.67 -7.89
N TYR A 12 -11.61 -2.96 -7.77
CA TYR A 12 -10.32 -3.65 -7.96
C TYR A 12 -10.20 -4.31 -9.32
N GLY A 13 -11.30 -4.74 -9.92
CA GLY A 13 -11.34 -5.46 -11.16
C GLY A 13 -12.77 -5.57 -11.72
N GLU A 14 -12.92 -6.07 -12.94
CA GLU A 14 -14.24 -6.26 -13.57
C GLU A 14 -15.08 -7.34 -12.87
N LYS A 15 -14.42 -8.31 -12.25
CA LYS A 15 -15.03 -9.36 -11.44
C LYS A 15 -14.04 -9.87 -10.40
N SER A 16 -14.52 -10.59 -9.39
CA SER A 16 -13.67 -11.16 -8.33
C SER A 16 -12.52 -12.01 -8.91
N GLY A 17 -11.31 -11.78 -8.42
CA GLY A 17 -10.09 -12.48 -8.86
C GLY A 17 -9.48 -11.99 -10.17
N HIS A 18 -10.01 -10.90 -10.74
CA HIS A 18 -9.48 -10.28 -11.97
C HIS A 18 -9.24 -8.79 -11.72
N ASP A 19 -8.13 -8.49 -11.08
CA ASP A 19 -7.74 -7.13 -10.74
C ASP A 19 -7.37 -6.32 -12.00
N PHE A 20 -7.53 -5.00 -11.93
CA PHE A 20 -7.10 -4.12 -13.01
C PHE A 20 -5.58 -3.98 -13.03
N ALA A 21 -4.96 -4.05 -14.21
CA ALA A 21 -3.51 -3.90 -14.40
C ALA A 21 -2.96 -2.57 -13.87
N ASP A 22 -3.79 -1.54 -13.86
CA ASP A 22 -3.43 -0.20 -13.38
C ASP A 22 -3.68 0.02 -11.88
N ASN A 23 -3.94 -1.03 -11.08
CA ASN A 23 -4.24 -0.87 -9.66
C ASN A 23 -3.07 -0.25 -8.89
N GLN A 24 -1.83 -0.64 -9.18
CA GLN A 24 -0.65 -0.04 -8.54
C GLN A 24 -0.59 1.47 -8.82
N ASP A 25 -0.74 1.89 -10.06
CA ASP A 25 -0.71 3.31 -10.45
C ASP A 25 -1.87 4.09 -9.83
N ARG A 26 -3.07 3.50 -9.82
CA ARG A 26 -4.28 4.11 -9.25
C ARG A 26 -4.10 4.39 -7.76
N PHE A 27 -3.65 3.40 -7.00
CA PHE A 27 -3.49 3.56 -5.56
C PHE A 27 -2.23 4.37 -5.19
N ALA A 28 -1.16 4.32 -6.00
CA ALA A 28 -0.04 5.25 -5.85
C ALA A 28 -0.49 6.70 -6.04
N MET A 29 -1.23 7.00 -7.13
CA MET A 29 -1.79 8.32 -7.38
C MET A 29 -2.72 8.77 -6.24
N PHE A 30 -3.58 7.88 -5.74
CA PHE A 30 -4.44 8.16 -4.60
C PHE A 30 -3.62 8.59 -3.36
N CYS A 31 -2.57 7.84 -3.01
CA CYS A 31 -1.72 8.16 -1.87
C CYS A 31 -1.00 9.51 -2.03
N HIS A 32 -0.49 9.80 -3.24
CA HIS A 32 0.11 11.10 -3.54
C HIS A 32 -0.89 12.26 -3.46
N ALA A 33 -2.13 12.05 -3.89
CA ALA A 33 -3.19 13.06 -3.75
C ALA A 33 -3.55 13.28 -2.29
N ALA A 34 -3.72 12.19 -1.52
CA ALA A 34 -4.08 12.24 -0.10
C ALA A 34 -3.04 13.01 0.72
N ILE A 35 -1.73 12.74 0.50
CA ILE A 35 -0.68 13.42 1.29
C ILE A 35 -0.53 14.90 0.93
N LYS A 36 -0.91 15.30 -0.27
CA LYS A 36 -0.87 16.69 -0.72
C LYS A 36 -2.14 17.48 -0.37
N ALA A 37 -3.23 16.79 -0.05
CA ALA A 37 -4.52 17.42 0.22
C ALA A 37 -4.47 18.49 1.32
N PRO A 38 -3.81 18.29 2.48
CA PRO A 38 -3.75 19.33 3.52
C PRO A 38 -3.12 20.64 3.03
N ALA A 39 -2.08 20.56 2.21
CA ALA A 39 -1.44 21.76 1.65
C ALA A 39 -2.25 22.41 0.53
N ALA A 40 -3.09 21.65 -0.18
CA ALA A 40 -3.95 22.16 -1.25
C ALA A 40 -5.27 22.74 -0.73
N LEU A 41 -5.75 22.28 0.42
CA LEU A 41 -7.02 22.69 1.06
C LEU A 41 -6.73 23.65 2.21
N THR A 42 -6.11 24.78 1.90
CA THR A 42 -5.65 25.77 2.90
C THR A 42 -6.78 26.36 3.72
N GLU A 43 -8.00 26.41 3.18
CA GLU A 43 -9.21 26.86 3.88
C GLU A 43 -9.62 25.97 5.05
N LEU A 44 -9.14 24.71 5.09
CA LEU A 44 -9.39 23.78 6.19
C LEU A 44 -8.41 23.97 7.35
N GLY A 45 -7.41 24.85 7.21
CA GLY A 45 -6.49 25.20 8.29
C GLY A 45 -5.54 24.10 8.73
N PHE A 46 -5.28 23.08 7.89
CA PHE A 46 -4.29 22.05 8.20
C PHE A 46 -2.88 22.64 8.25
N GLY A 47 -2.12 22.26 9.26
CA GLY A 47 -0.74 22.67 9.47
C GLY A 47 0.29 21.56 9.17
N GLU A 48 1.54 21.86 9.50
CA GLU A 48 2.67 20.92 9.39
C GLU A 48 2.60 19.74 10.36
N ASP A 49 1.71 19.78 11.34
CA ASP A 49 1.50 18.80 12.40
C ASP A 49 0.29 17.88 12.17
N VAL A 50 -0.22 17.86 10.94
CA VAL A 50 -1.37 17.02 10.56
C VAL A 50 -1.12 15.53 10.86
N VAL A 51 -2.17 14.82 11.25
CA VAL A 51 -2.14 13.36 11.41
C VAL A 51 -2.85 12.70 10.24
N PHE A 52 -2.10 11.91 9.49
CA PHE A 52 -2.65 11.06 8.44
C PHE A 52 -3.13 9.73 9.04
N VAL A 53 -4.31 9.27 8.64
CA VAL A 53 -4.83 7.94 8.99
C VAL A 53 -4.96 7.14 7.71
N ALA A 54 -4.03 6.22 7.49
CA ALA A 54 -4.00 5.32 6.35
C ALA A 54 -4.74 4.03 6.68
N ASN A 55 -5.54 3.51 5.75
CA ASN A 55 -6.35 2.31 5.95
C ASN A 55 -6.00 1.26 4.90
N ASP A 56 -5.59 0.08 5.35
CA ASP A 56 -5.23 -1.07 4.53
C ASP A 56 -4.16 -0.77 3.45
N TRP A 57 -3.83 -1.74 2.64
CA TRP A 57 -2.78 -1.65 1.63
C TRP A 57 -2.99 -0.53 0.60
N HIS A 58 -4.25 -0.16 0.33
CA HIS A 58 -4.60 0.87 -0.67
C HIS A 58 -4.03 2.24 -0.36
N SER A 59 -3.85 2.54 0.93
CA SER A 59 -3.28 3.79 1.43
C SER A 59 -1.90 3.62 2.06
N ALA A 60 -1.31 2.44 1.96
CA ALA A 60 -0.06 2.10 2.64
C ALA A 60 1.16 2.90 2.14
N LEU A 61 1.10 3.51 0.95
CA LEU A 61 2.16 4.41 0.50
C LEU A 61 2.14 5.77 1.22
N VAL A 62 1.05 6.17 1.88
CA VAL A 62 0.98 7.47 2.58
C VAL A 62 2.09 7.62 3.62
N PRO A 63 2.28 6.71 4.60
CA PRO A 63 3.38 6.82 5.55
C PRO A 63 4.77 6.71 4.89
N VAL A 64 4.90 5.95 3.81
CA VAL A 64 6.17 5.84 3.05
C VAL A 64 6.50 7.17 2.38
N ILE A 65 5.55 7.77 1.65
CA ILE A 65 5.73 9.07 1.00
C ILE A 65 6.04 10.15 2.05
N LEU A 66 5.30 10.15 3.18
CA LEU A 66 5.54 11.10 4.27
C LEU A 66 6.99 11.04 4.73
N ASN A 67 7.51 9.85 5.03
CA ASN A 67 8.82 9.69 5.65
C ASN A 67 9.99 9.69 4.67
N LYS A 68 9.80 9.19 3.43
CA LYS A 68 10.90 9.06 2.46
C LYS A 68 10.96 10.21 1.44
N VAL A 69 9.87 11.00 1.32
CA VAL A 69 9.79 12.07 0.34
C VAL A 69 9.49 13.41 0.99
N MET A 70 8.38 13.54 1.72
CA MET A 70 7.89 14.83 2.20
C MET A 70 8.78 15.40 3.33
N LYS A 71 9.03 14.62 4.39
CA LYS A 71 9.88 15.07 5.51
C LYS A 71 11.32 15.38 5.10
N PRO A 72 12.00 14.57 4.25
CA PRO A 72 13.31 14.93 3.73
C PRO A 72 13.32 16.19 2.88
N ALA A 73 12.21 16.53 2.22
CA ALA A 73 12.03 17.79 1.49
C ALA A 73 11.64 18.98 2.38
N GLY A 74 11.61 18.80 3.71
CA GLY A 74 11.24 19.85 4.67
C GLY A 74 9.74 20.12 4.77
N GLN A 75 8.90 19.25 4.22
CA GLN A 75 7.43 19.36 4.25
C GLN A 75 6.83 18.38 5.27
N PHE A 76 5.78 18.80 5.98
CA PHE A 76 5.09 17.99 6.98
C PHE A 76 6.05 17.37 8.03
N THR A 77 7.06 18.12 8.43
CA THR A 77 8.14 17.61 9.31
C THR A 77 7.65 17.15 10.68
N LYS A 78 6.53 17.72 11.15
CA LYS A 78 5.87 17.37 12.42
C LYS A 78 4.71 16.40 12.24
N ALA A 79 4.30 16.14 11.01
CA ALA A 79 3.17 15.26 10.74
C ALA A 79 3.45 13.82 11.20
N LYS A 80 2.37 13.12 11.55
CA LYS A 80 2.36 11.73 11.97
C LYS A 80 1.46 10.90 11.06
N CYS A 81 1.71 9.59 11.01
CA CYS A 81 0.84 8.67 10.31
C CYS A 81 0.48 7.48 11.18
N ALA A 82 -0.82 7.17 11.28
CA ALA A 82 -1.33 5.93 11.82
C ALA A 82 -1.77 5.02 10.66
N MET A 83 -1.33 3.76 10.68
CA MET A 83 -1.72 2.74 9.71
C MET A 83 -2.74 1.81 10.37
N THR A 84 -3.95 1.69 9.80
CA THR A 84 -5.02 0.85 10.34
C THR A 84 -5.26 -0.34 9.43
N ILE A 85 -5.23 -1.54 10.01
CA ILE A 85 -5.57 -2.79 9.30
C ILE A 85 -6.99 -3.19 9.60
N HIS A 86 -7.77 -3.40 8.54
CA HIS A 86 -9.10 -4.01 8.62
C HIS A 86 -9.06 -5.48 8.25
N ASN A 87 -8.22 -5.87 7.27
CA ASN A 87 -8.08 -7.25 6.84
C ASN A 87 -6.65 -7.55 6.36
N ILE A 88 -5.88 -8.28 7.17
CA ILE A 88 -4.49 -8.67 6.91
C ILE A 88 -4.34 -9.63 5.71
N ALA A 89 -5.42 -10.30 5.28
CA ALA A 89 -5.38 -11.20 4.13
C ALA A 89 -5.06 -10.45 2.83
N PHE A 90 -5.40 -9.16 2.75
CA PHE A 90 -5.13 -8.30 1.60
C PHE A 90 -3.98 -7.36 1.91
N GLN A 91 -2.83 -7.60 1.28
CA GLN A 91 -1.58 -6.93 1.62
C GLN A 91 -1.02 -6.03 0.50
N GLY A 92 -1.68 -6.00 -0.67
CA GLY A 92 -1.12 -5.31 -1.83
C GLY A 92 0.23 -5.91 -2.23
N ARG A 93 0.23 -7.21 -2.55
CA ARG A 93 1.43 -7.92 -3.01
C ARG A 93 1.48 -7.89 -4.52
N PHE A 94 2.60 -7.45 -5.06
CA PHE A 94 2.81 -7.25 -6.50
C PHE A 94 4.19 -7.72 -6.93
N PHE A 95 4.38 -7.93 -8.23
CA PHE A 95 5.74 -8.02 -8.78
C PHE A 95 6.46 -6.69 -8.61
N PRO A 96 7.77 -6.72 -8.31
CA PRO A 96 8.53 -5.50 -8.07
C PRO A 96 8.50 -4.57 -9.28
N GLN A 97 8.24 -3.30 -9.01
CA GLN A 97 8.43 -2.20 -9.95
C GLN A 97 9.55 -1.30 -9.45
N PRO A 98 10.22 -0.52 -10.32
CA PRO A 98 11.13 0.52 -9.87
C PRO A 98 10.43 1.47 -8.90
N MET A 99 11.08 1.84 -7.80
CA MET A 99 10.49 2.76 -6.81
C MET A 99 10.05 4.10 -7.41
N ALA A 100 10.74 4.54 -8.44
CA ALA A 100 10.36 5.75 -9.19
C ALA A 100 8.95 5.68 -9.81
N THR A 101 8.44 4.47 -10.13
CA THR A 101 7.07 4.26 -10.60
C THR A 101 6.04 4.72 -9.55
N TYR A 102 6.38 4.54 -8.28
CA TYR A 102 5.54 5.00 -7.15
C TYR A 102 5.89 6.41 -6.66
N GLY A 103 6.81 7.11 -7.33
CA GLY A 103 7.29 8.41 -6.90
C GLY A 103 8.13 8.35 -5.63
N LEU A 104 8.82 7.25 -5.39
CA LEU A 104 9.64 6.98 -4.21
C LEU A 104 11.13 6.90 -4.58
N PRO A 105 12.04 7.24 -3.64
CA PRO A 105 13.46 7.01 -3.84
C PRO A 105 13.79 5.50 -3.73
N ASP A 106 14.87 5.06 -4.40
CA ASP A 106 15.33 3.67 -4.38
C ASP A 106 15.61 3.15 -2.97
N SER A 107 15.98 4.03 -2.03
CA SER A 107 16.19 3.69 -0.62
C SER A 107 14.92 3.20 0.10
N ALA A 108 13.73 3.33 -0.50
CA ALA A 108 12.51 2.76 0.04
C ALA A 108 12.32 1.27 -0.30
N ALA A 109 13.12 0.71 -1.21
CA ALA A 109 12.91 -0.62 -1.77
C ALA A 109 12.90 -1.73 -0.70
N ASP A 110 13.77 -1.66 0.29
CA ASP A 110 13.88 -2.68 1.35
C ASP A 110 12.65 -2.73 2.26
N ASP A 111 11.90 -1.63 2.37
CA ASP A 111 10.65 -1.59 3.12
C ASP A 111 9.57 -2.45 2.44
N PHE A 112 9.61 -2.55 1.10
CA PHE A 112 8.61 -3.26 0.29
C PHE A 112 8.96 -4.72 0.06
N PHE A 113 10.22 -5.02 -0.25
CA PHE A 113 10.55 -6.28 -0.86
C PHE A 113 10.64 -7.43 0.14
N PHE A 114 10.25 -8.59 -0.32
CA PHE A 114 10.41 -9.87 0.35
C PHE A 114 10.56 -10.97 -0.72
N GLU A 115 10.97 -12.16 -0.29
CA GLU A 115 11.14 -13.32 -1.15
C GLU A 115 10.35 -14.49 -0.60
N ASP A 116 9.71 -15.23 -1.47
CA ASP A 116 9.03 -16.48 -1.14
C ASP A 116 9.11 -17.48 -2.30
N GLY A 117 8.66 -18.72 -2.07
CA GLY A 117 8.68 -19.80 -3.06
C GLY A 117 7.39 -19.92 -3.88
N TYR A 118 6.51 -18.94 -3.85
CA TYR A 118 5.25 -18.98 -4.58
C TYR A 118 5.31 -18.13 -5.84
N SER A 119 4.99 -18.73 -6.99
CA SER A 119 5.04 -18.06 -8.30
C SER A 119 3.97 -16.97 -8.48
N LYS A 120 2.94 -16.95 -7.63
CA LYS A 120 1.78 -16.09 -7.78
C LYS A 120 1.87 -14.83 -6.93
N VAL A 121 1.51 -13.71 -7.52
CA VAL A 121 1.09 -12.48 -6.87
C VAL A 121 -0.32 -12.14 -7.35
N TYR A 122 -1.10 -11.45 -6.52
CA TYR A 122 -2.39 -10.93 -6.93
C TYR A 122 -2.20 -9.61 -7.68
N ASP A 123 -1.70 -9.69 -8.91
CA ASP A 123 -1.72 -8.59 -9.86
C ASP A 123 -1.92 -9.16 -11.27
N GLU A 124 -2.34 -8.31 -12.21
CA GLU A 124 -2.63 -8.72 -13.58
C GLU A 124 -1.41 -8.96 -14.43
N THR A 125 -0.22 -8.52 -14.01
CA THR A 125 1.02 -8.78 -14.74
C THR A 125 1.41 -10.25 -14.65
N ASN A 126 0.81 -10.96 -13.68
CA ASN A 126 0.81 -12.41 -13.59
C ASN A 126 -0.64 -12.89 -13.47
N PRO A 127 -1.38 -12.98 -14.59
CA PRO A 127 -2.73 -13.50 -14.56
C PRO A 127 -2.72 -14.86 -13.89
N ALA A 128 -3.49 -15.00 -12.82
CA ALA A 128 -3.65 -16.26 -12.12
C ALA A 128 -3.95 -17.34 -13.15
N LYS A 129 -3.26 -18.48 -13.06
CA LYS A 129 -3.79 -19.69 -13.68
C LYS A 129 -5.25 -19.81 -13.24
N GLU A 130 -6.14 -20.21 -14.13
CA GLU A 130 -7.61 -20.17 -13.98
C GLU A 130 -8.16 -20.73 -12.65
N ASP A 131 -7.38 -21.54 -11.95
CA ASP A 131 -7.77 -22.21 -10.69
C ASP A 131 -7.48 -21.41 -9.41
N GLY A 132 -6.83 -20.26 -9.52
CA GLY A 132 -6.61 -19.36 -8.39
C GLY A 132 -5.63 -19.85 -7.30
N LYS A 133 -4.99 -21.01 -7.45
CA LYS A 133 -4.11 -21.57 -6.43
C LYS A 133 -2.69 -21.03 -6.52
N GLU A 134 -2.10 -20.70 -5.38
CA GLU A 134 -0.67 -20.45 -5.27
C GLU A 134 0.06 -21.78 -5.48
N GLU A 135 0.98 -21.82 -6.43
CA GLU A 135 1.83 -22.98 -6.65
C GLU A 135 3.20 -22.72 -6.04
N PHE A 136 3.59 -23.56 -5.08
CA PHE A 136 4.96 -23.63 -4.62
C PHE A 136 5.76 -24.44 -5.62
N ASP A 137 6.71 -23.81 -6.34
CA ASP A 137 7.53 -24.46 -7.36
C ASP A 137 9.01 -24.59 -6.98
N GLY A 138 9.34 -24.21 -5.74
CA GLY A 138 10.71 -24.31 -5.20
C GLY A 138 11.69 -23.24 -5.69
N LYS A 139 11.24 -22.30 -6.52
CA LYS A 139 12.03 -21.13 -6.91
C LYS A 139 11.77 -19.98 -5.97
N ILE A 140 12.76 -19.11 -5.81
CA ILE A 140 12.62 -17.90 -5.00
C ILE A 140 12.14 -16.76 -5.89
N TYR A 141 11.05 -16.13 -5.51
CA TYR A 141 10.45 -14.98 -6.18
C TYR A 141 10.55 -13.74 -5.32
N ARG A 142 11.12 -12.68 -5.86
CA ARG A 142 11.11 -11.36 -5.22
C ARG A 142 9.77 -10.67 -5.49
N LYS A 143 9.15 -10.19 -4.43
CA LYS A 143 7.84 -9.53 -4.46
C LYS A 143 7.87 -8.23 -3.67
N ALA A 144 6.91 -7.34 -3.95
CA ALA A 144 6.65 -6.14 -3.17
C ALA A 144 5.38 -6.35 -2.33
N ASN A 145 5.38 -5.86 -1.08
CA ASN A 145 4.25 -5.85 -0.18
C ASN A 145 4.03 -4.42 0.34
N TRP A 146 2.98 -3.78 -0.13
CA TRP A 146 2.67 -2.40 0.22
C TRP A 146 2.28 -2.24 1.68
N LEU A 147 1.49 -3.19 2.23
CA LEU A 147 1.08 -3.15 3.63
C LEU A 147 2.30 -3.22 4.56
N LYS A 148 3.27 -4.10 4.25
CA LYS A 148 4.55 -4.18 4.97
C LYS A 148 5.26 -2.84 4.99
N ALA A 149 5.42 -2.20 3.83
CA ALA A 149 6.07 -0.90 3.72
C ALA A 149 5.33 0.18 4.52
N GLY A 150 4.00 0.18 4.47
CA GLY A 150 3.17 1.07 5.26
C GLY A 150 3.42 0.92 6.76
N PHE A 151 3.45 -0.32 7.27
CA PHE A 151 3.73 -0.60 8.67
C PHE A 151 5.11 -0.15 9.14
N MET A 152 6.12 -0.39 8.32
CA MET A 152 7.50 -0.01 8.64
C MET A 152 7.68 1.51 8.71
N ASN A 153 6.82 2.28 8.04
CA ASN A 153 6.92 3.73 7.97
C ASN A 153 5.86 4.48 8.81
N ALA A 154 4.87 3.80 9.37
CA ALA A 154 3.86 4.44 10.21
C ALA A 154 4.39 4.71 11.63
N ASP A 155 3.96 5.82 12.24
CA ASP A 155 4.27 6.13 13.65
C ASP A 155 3.50 5.21 14.61
N LYS A 156 2.30 4.75 14.21
CA LYS A 156 1.47 3.78 14.95
C LYS A 156 0.79 2.83 13.99
N ASN A 157 0.75 1.55 14.38
CA ASN A 157 -0.03 0.51 13.70
C ASN A 157 -1.23 0.15 14.56
N LEU A 158 -2.41 0.16 13.95
CA LEU A 158 -3.70 -0.04 14.59
C LEU A 158 -4.45 -1.16 13.89
N THR A 159 -5.42 -1.74 14.59
CA THR A 159 -6.39 -2.65 13.99
C THR A 159 -7.76 -2.49 14.63
N VAL A 160 -8.77 -3.13 14.04
CA VAL A 160 -10.18 -2.89 14.34
C VAL A 160 -10.66 -3.44 15.68
N SER A 161 -9.93 -4.37 16.31
CA SER A 161 -10.28 -4.90 17.63
C SER A 161 -9.10 -5.53 18.34
N GLU A 162 -9.19 -5.64 19.68
CA GLU A 162 -8.18 -6.32 20.50
C GLU A 162 -8.03 -7.81 20.15
N ASN A 163 -9.14 -8.48 19.87
CA ASN A 163 -9.11 -9.89 19.46
C ASN A 163 -8.40 -10.07 18.13
N TYR A 164 -8.68 -9.19 17.16
CA TYR A 164 -8.02 -9.23 15.87
C TYR A 164 -6.53 -8.89 15.98
N ALA A 165 -6.16 -7.96 16.86
CA ALA A 165 -4.76 -7.68 17.14
C ALA A 165 -4.01 -8.91 17.65
N LYS A 166 -4.60 -9.67 18.57
CA LYS A 166 -4.03 -10.94 19.08
C LYS A 166 -3.92 -12.00 17.98
N GLU A 167 -4.93 -12.11 17.14
CA GLU A 167 -4.96 -13.06 16.01
C GLU A 167 -3.82 -12.80 15.02
N ILE A 168 -3.70 -11.55 14.52
CA ILE A 168 -2.70 -11.21 13.51
C ILE A 168 -1.26 -11.12 14.04
N ALA A 169 -1.08 -10.95 15.34
CA ALA A 169 0.22 -10.94 16.00
C ALA A 169 0.68 -12.34 16.43
N SER A 170 -0.20 -13.35 16.40
CA SER A 170 0.18 -14.71 16.74
C SER A 170 0.95 -15.35 15.59
N SER A 171 2.13 -15.91 15.89
CA SER A 171 2.80 -16.84 14.98
C SER A 171 1.94 -18.13 14.90
N LYS A 172 1.41 -18.42 13.73
CA LYS A 172 0.89 -19.78 13.44
C LYS A 172 1.99 -20.63 12.88
#